data_d0ba606328eaf3e26b3ac2b87540bfdf
#
_entry.id   d0ba606328eaf3e26b3ac2b87540bfdf
#
_cell.length_a   1.000
_cell.length_b   1.000
_cell.length_c   1.000
_cell.angle_alpha   90.00
_cell.angle_beta   90.00
_cell.angle_gamma   90.00
#
_symmetry.space_group_name_H-M   'P 1'
#
loop_
_entity.id
_entity.type
_entity.pdbx_description
1 polymer ?
#
loop_
_entity_poly.entity_id
_entity_poly.type
_entity_poly.pdbx_seq_one_letter_code
_entity_poly.pdbx_strand_id
1 'polypeptide(L)'
;GIEDLYREATNTEVQQFLESDFIDLKEDFLSEKVSIPNRKRIALVQDRLNNMTLDQRQELLNYLAEYNNILKFNADGSRVEISTDVQLKHLLYGIDERYYTTALGKEKRLANSVQPI
;
A
#
# COMPACT_ATOMS: atom_id res chain seq x y z
N GLY A 1 13.52 -1.01 15.90
CA GLY A 1 13.41 -0.08 17.03
C GLY A 1 12.43 1.05 16.74
N ILE A 2 12.22 1.90 17.71
CA ILE A 2 11.31 3.07 17.57
C ILE A 2 11.77 3.98 16.44
N GLU A 3 13.07 4.11 16.22
CA GLU A 3 13.63 4.93 15.14
C GLU A 3 13.18 4.43 13.77
N ASP A 4 13.03 3.13 13.58
CA ASP A 4 12.61 2.54 12.31
C ASP A 4 11.16 2.89 11.97
N LEU A 5 10.30 3.09 12.97
CA LEU A 5 8.89 3.46 12.77
C LEU A 5 8.74 4.87 12.18
N TYR A 6 9.74 5.72 12.37
CA TYR A 6 9.69 7.11 11.92
C TYR A 6 10.64 7.38 10.76
N ARG A 7 11.35 6.36 10.31
CA ARG A 7 12.30 6.48 9.21
C ARG A 7 11.56 6.73 7.89
N GLU A 8 12.07 7.64 7.11
CA GLU A 8 11.63 7.81 5.73
C GLU A 8 12.36 6.83 4.83
N ALA A 9 11.65 6.26 3.86
CA ALA A 9 12.30 5.51 2.81
C ALA A 9 13.25 6.42 2.01
N THR A 10 14.41 5.90 1.64
CA THR A 10 15.34 6.61 0.77
C THR A 10 14.75 6.74 -0.64
N ASN A 11 15.31 7.63 -1.47
CA ASN A 11 14.86 7.76 -2.85
C ASN A 11 14.99 6.43 -3.62
N THR A 12 16.04 5.66 -3.37
CA THR A 12 16.21 4.34 -3.97
C THR A 12 15.11 3.38 -3.55
N GLU A 13 14.79 3.35 -2.26
CA GLU A 13 13.72 2.51 -1.73
C GLU A 13 12.34 2.89 -2.30
N VAL A 14 12.07 4.18 -2.40
CA VAL A 14 10.81 4.68 -2.99
C VAL A 14 10.71 4.24 -4.45
N GLN A 15 11.78 4.41 -5.21
CA GLN A 15 11.78 4.04 -6.60
C GLN A 15 11.60 2.52 -6.79
N GLN A 16 12.29 1.72 -6.01
CA GLN A 16 12.15 0.27 -6.03
C GLN A 16 10.71 -0.15 -5.70
N PHE A 17 10.11 0.50 -4.72
CA PHE A 17 8.71 0.23 -4.35
C PHE A 17 7.76 0.54 -5.51
N LEU A 18 7.90 1.71 -6.13
CA LEU A 18 7.05 2.14 -7.24
C LEU A 18 7.24 1.27 -8.50
N GLU A 19 8.41 0.69 -8.68
CA GLU A 19 8.74 -0.18 -9.81
C GLU A 19 8.41 -1.66 -9.56
N SER A 20 7.81 -1.99 -8.41
CA SER A 20 7.47 -3.38 -8.11
C SER A 20 6.45 -3.93 -9.10
N ASP A 21 6.45 -5.25 -9.31
CA ASP A 21 5.52 -5.94 -10.19
C ASP A 21 4.05 -5.79 -9.76
N PHE A 22 3.83 -5.37 -8.53
CA PHE A 22 2.50 -5.18 -7.95
C PHE A 22 1.85 -3.86 -8.37
N ILE A 23 2.65 -2.91 -8.85
CA ILE A 23 2.23 -1.55 -9.17
C ILE A 23 2.31 -1.30 -10.67
N ASP A 24 1.22 -0.77 -11.23
CA ASP A 24 1.20 -0.18 -12.56
C ASP A 24 1.37 1.33 -12.40
N LEU A 25 2.63 1.77 -12.47
CA LEU A 25 2.99 3.16 -12.27
C LEU A 25 2.65 3.98 -13.50
N LYS A 26 1.86 5.03 -13.30
CA LYS A 26 1.51 5.95 -14.39
C LYS A 26 2.62 6.98 -14.61
N GLU A 27 2.76 7.43 -15.85
CA GLU A 27 3.90 8.24 -16.31
C GLU A 27 4.14 9.52 -15.51
N ASP A 28 3.06 10.14 -15.02
CA ASP A 28 3.13 11.42 -14.33
C ASP A 28 3.53 11.31 -12.86
N PHE A 29 3.60 10.09 -12.32
CA PHE A 29 3.87 9.93 -10.90
C PHE A 29 5.33 9.50 -10.67
N LEU A 30 6.14 10.48 -10.25
CA LEU A 30 7.56 10.30 -10.00
C LEU A 30 7.84 10.20 -8.50
N SER A 31 9.00 9.62 -8.15
CA SER A 31 9.39 9.42 -6.75
C SER A 31 9.42 10.72 -5.95
N GLU A 32 9.79 11.84 -6.56
CA GLU A 32 9.80 13.15 -5.88
C GLU A 32 8.42 13.67 -5.52
N LYS A 33 7.35 13.10 -6.10
CA LYS A 33 5.97 13.44 -5.73
C LYS A 33 5.47 12.68 -4.52
N VAL A 34 6.24 11.72 -4.03
CA VAL A 34 5.86 10.92 -2.85
C VAL A 34 6.08 11.75 -1.61
N SER A 35 5.01 11.96 -0.82
CA SER A 35 5.06 12.75 0.40
C SER A 35 5.89 12.09 1.49
N ILE A 36 6.33 12.89 2.46
CA ILE A 36 7.05 12.39 3.64
C ILE A 36 6.25 11.32 4.39
N PRO A 37 4.95 11.51 4.69
CA PRO A 37 4.18 10.45 5.35
C PRO A 37 4.17 9.14 4.55
N ASN A 38 4.04 9.21 3.23
CA ASN A 38 4.06 8.00 2.39
C ASN A 38 5.45 7.36 2.34
N ARG A 39 6.53 8.13 2.38
CA ARG A 39 7.88 7.58 2.49
C ARG A 39 8.06 6.79 3.78
N LYS A 40 7.49 7.27 4.88
CA LYS A 40 7.50 6.55 6.15
C LYS A 40 6.71 5.26 6.08
N ARG A 41 5.54 5.29 5.43
CA ARG A 41 4.71 4.09 5.23
C ARG A 41 5.42 3.06 4.35
N ILE A 42 6.11 3.49 3.30
CA ILE A 42 6.91 2.59 2.45
C ILE A 42 7.97 1.89 3.29
N ALA A 43 8.70 2.63 4.12
CA ALA A 43 9.74 2.06 4.99
C ALA A 43 9.17 0.98 5.91
N LEU A 44 7.91 1.12 6.36
CA LEU A 44 7.27 0.14 7.23
C LEU A 44 6.87 -1.15 6.51
N VAL A 45 6.41 -1.06 5.27
CA VAL A 45 5.75 -2.18 4.60
C VAL A 45 6.56 -2.80 3.46
N GLN A 46 7.67 -2.20 3.04
CA GLN A 46 8.39 -2.65 1.85
C GLN A 46 8.86 -4.11 1.95
N ASP A 47 9.33 -4.53 3.11
CA ASP A 47 9.80 -5.90 3.30
C ASP A 47 8.66 -6.91 3.18
N ARG A 48 7.47 -6.56 3.69
CA ARG A 48 6.30 -7.39 3.56
C ARG A 48 5.95 -7.62 2.09
N LEU A 49 5.93 -6.54 1.31
CA LEU A 49 5.64 -6.63 -0.13
C LEU A 49 6.69 -7.48 -0.85
N ASN A 50 7.98 -7.25 -0.56
CA ASN A 50 9.08 -7.96 -1.19
C ASN A 50 9.10 -9.47 -0.88
N ASN A 51 8.61 -9.86 0.29
CA ASN A 51 8.60 -11.27 0.74
C ASN A 51 7.27 -11.99 0.47
N MET A 52 6.34 -11.33 -0.20
CA MET A 52 5.02 -11.86 -0.46
C MET A 52 5.06 -12.98 -1.52
N THR A 53 4.37 -14.08 -1.26
CA THR A 53 4.18 -15.14 -2.27
C THR A 53 3.16 -14.68 -3.32
N LEU A 54 3.07 -15.40 -4.43
CA LEU A 54 2.05 -15.11 -5.45
C LEU A 54 0.63 -15.24 -4.89
N ASP A 55 0.38 -16.25 -4.06
CA ASP A 55 -0.92 -16.45 -3.43
C ASP A 55 -1.27 -15.30 -2.47
N GLN A 56 -0.29 -14.88 -1.66
CA GLN A 56 -0.46 -13.74 -0.77
C GLN A 56 -0.71 -12.43 -1.55
N ARG A 57 -0.03 -12.27 -2.69
CA ARG A 57 -0.25 -11.12 -3.56
C ARG A 57 -1.69 -11.11 -4.08
N GLN A 58 -2.22 -12.24 -4.51
CA GLN A 58 -3.60 -12.34 -4.96
C GLN A 58 -4.59 -12.06 -3.82
N GLU A 59 -4.32 -12.56 -2.62
CA GLU A 59 -5.14 -12.26 -1.43
C GLU A 59 -5.16 -10.76 -1.15
N LEU A 60 -4.00 -10.10 -1.25
CA LEU A 60 -3.90 -8.66 -1.04
C LEU A 60 -4.68 -7.88 -2.10
N LEU A 61 -4.59 -8.28 -3.37
CA LEU A 61 -5.37 -7.65 -4.44
C LEU A 61 -6.87 -7.76 -4.19
N ASN A 62 -7.34 -8.93 -3.78
CA ASN A 62 -8.75 -9.15 -3.43
C ASN A 62 -9.18 -8.27 -2.26
N TYR A 63 -8.34 -8.18 -1.24
CA TYR A 63 -8.56 -7.33 -0.07
C TYR A 63 -8.65 -5.85 -0.46
N LEU A 64 -7.73 -5.37 -1.28
CA LEU A 64 -7.74 -3.98 -1.76
C LEU A 64 -9.01 -3.69 -2.56
N ALA A 65 -9.43 -4.60 -3.42
CA ALA A 65 -10.63 -4.45 -4.23
C ALA A 65 -11.89 -4.40 -3.35
N GLU A 66 -11.92 -5.15 -2.25
CA GLU A 66 -13.05 -5.17 -1.33
C GLU A 66 -13.23 -3.83 -0.59
N TYR A 67 -12.13 -3.21 -0.18
CA TYR A 67 -12.19 -2.04 0.72
C TYR A 67 -11.97 -0.70 0.03
N ASN A 68 -11.44 -0.68 -1.20
CA ASN A 68 -11.08 0.58 -1.86
C ASN A 68 -11.85 0.82 -3.15
N ASN A 69 -12.58 1.93 -3.18
CA ASN A 69 -13.16 2.46 -4.42
C ASN A 69 -12.28 3.58 -5.04
N ILE A 70 -11.19 3.98 -4.37
CA ILE A 70 -10.24 4.98 -4.85
C ILE A 70 -9.20 4.34 -5.75
N LEU A 71 -8.76 3.12 -5.40
CA LEU A 71 -7.75 2.40 -6.17
C LEU A 71 -8.34 1.80 -7.44
N LYS A 72 -7.57 1.88 -8.50
CA LYS A 72 -7.88 1.27 -9.79
C LYS A 72 -6.88 0.14 -10.05
N PHE A 73 -7.33 -0.85 -10.80
CA PHE A 73 -6.50 -1.99 -11.16
C PHE A 73 -6.28 -1.99 -12.66
N ASN A 74 -5.17 -2.58 -13.12
CA ASN A 74 -4.91 -2.75 -14.54
C ASN A 74 -5.91 -3.76 -15.15
N ALA A 75 -5.85 -3.95 -16.48
CA ALA A 75 -6.88 -4.70 -17.22
C ALA A 75 -7.09 -6.12 -16.71
N ASP A 76 -6.03 -6.84 -16.31
CA ASP A 76 -6.12 -8.21 -15.81
C ASP A 76 -6.25 -8.31 -14.29
N GLY A 77 -6.27 -7.18 -13.58
CA GLY A 77 -6.40 -7.15 -12.12
C GLY A 77 -5.15 -7.54 -11.34
N SER A 78 -4.00 -7.69 -12.01
CA SER A 78 -2.77 -8.15 -11.36
C SER A 78 -1.95 -7.04 -10.72
N ARG A 79 -2.25 -5.78 -11.03
CA ARG A 79 -1.51 -4.61 -10.55
C ARG A 79 -2.45 -3.50 -10.14
N VAL A 80 -1.98 -2.69 -9.19
CA VAL A 80 -2.68 -1.48 -8.75
C VAL A 80 -2.11 -0.29 -9.51
N GLU A 81 -2.98 0.49 -10.14
CA GLU A 81 -2.56 1.72 -10.84
C GLU A 81 -2.28 2.82 -9.82
N ILE A 82 -1.10 3.43 -9.90
CA ILE A 82 -0.71 4.55 -9.05
C ILE A 82 -0.36 5.75 -9.91
N SER A 83 -1.12 6.82 -9.77
CA SER A 83 -0.90 8.09 -10.45
C SER A 83 -0.89 9.29 -9.49
N THR A 84 -1.26 9.09 -8.24
CA THR A 84 -1.31 10.17 -7.23
C THR A 84 -0.79 9.67 -5.88
N ASP A 85 -0.33 10.64 -5.07
CA ASP A 85 0.13 10.36 -3.69
C ASP A 85 -1.02 9.84 -2.80
N VAL A 86 -2.26 10.26 -3.07
CA VAL A 86 -3.45 9.76 -2.36
C VAL A 86 -3.69 8.29 -2.66
N GLN A 87 -3.59 7.88 -3.92
CA GLN A 87 -3.71 6.47 -4.28
C GLN A 87 -2.61 5.64 -3.62
N LEU A 88 -1.39 6.15 -3.62
CA LEU A 88 -0.27 5.51 -2.93
C LEU A 88 -0.57 5.33 -1.43
N LYS A 89 -1.11 6.34 -0.78
CA LYS A 89 -1.51 6.27 0.64
C LYS A 89 -2.48 5.10 0.87
N HIS A 90 -3.51 4.98 0.05
CA HIS A 90 -4.50 3.91 0.20
C HIS A 90 -3.92 2.53 -0.09
N LEU A 91 -3.01 2.41 -1.05
CA LEU A 91 -2.28 1.16 -1.27
C LEU A 91 -1.47 0.78 -0.04
N LEU A 92 -0.74 1.73 0.54
CA LEU A 92 0.08 1.51 1.73
C LEU A 92 -0.76 1.10 2.94
N TYR A 93 -1.92 1.71 3.14
CA TYR A 93 -2.86 1.29 4.17
C TYR A 93 -3.32 -0.15 3.96
N GLY A 94 -3.56 -0.54 2.71
CA GLY A 94 -3.96 -1.90 2.37
C GLY A 94 -2.86 -2.91 2.65
N ILE A 95 -1.61 -2.63 2.29
CA ILE A 95 -0.48 -3.52 2.58
C ILE A 95 -0.30 -3.69 4.10
N ASP A 96 -0.56 -2.64 4.86
CA ASP A 96 -0.52 -2.68 6.33
C ASP A 96 -1.80 -3.25 6.94
N GLU A 97 -2.74 -3.70 6.10
CA GLU A 97 -3.99 -4.36 6.49
C GLU A 97 -4.84 -3.54 7.48
N ARG A 98 -4.90 -2.23 7.28
CA ARG A 98 -5.64 -1.33 8.18
C ARG A 98 -7.14 -1.30 7.96
N TYR A 99 -7.63 -1.79 6.81
CA TYR A 99 -9.06 -1.83 6.52
C TYR A 99 -9.71 -3.01 7.20
N TYR A 100 -10.90 -2.78 7.76
CA TYR A 100 -11.64 -3.84 8.43
C TYR A 100 -13.16 -3.61 8.35
N THR A 101 -13.92 -4.64 8.64
CA THR A 101 -15.38 -4.60 8.71
C THR A 101 -15.81 -4.81 10.15
N THR A 102 -16.69 -3.94 10.67
CA THR A 102 -17.17 -4.06 12.04
C THR A 102 -18.06 -5.30 12.19
N ALA A 103 -18.00 -5.93 13.39
CA ALA A 103 -18.71 -7.17 13.64
C ALA A 103 -20.24 -7.02 13.60
N LEU A 104 -20.75 -5.97 14.19
CA LEU A 104 -22.21 -5.79 14.33
C LEU A 104 -22.81 -4.97 13.20
N GLY A 105 -22.23 -3.81 12.91
CA GLY A 105 -22.77 -2.90 11.90
C GLY A 105 -22.39 -3.26 10.47
N LYS A 106 -21.42 -4.17 10.30
CA LYS A 106 -20.85 -4.52 8.97
C LYS A 106 -20.38 -3.30 8.20
N GLU A 107 -19.88 -2.30 8.93
CA GLU A 107 -19.32 -1.10 8.33
C GLU A 107 -17.85 -1.32 7.97
N LYS A 108 -17.45 -0.81 6.82
CA LYS A 108 -16.04 -0.82 6.40
C LYS A 108 -15.35 0.40 7.00
N ARG A 109 -14.25 0.17 7.69
CA ARG A 109 -13.50 1.22 8.38
C ARG A 109 -12.01 1.09 8.14
N LEU A 110 -11.30 2.18 8.46
CA LEU A 110 -9.84 2.26 8.41
C LEU A 110 -9.31 2.49 9.83
N ALA A 111 -8.42 1.62 10.28
CA ALA A 111 -7.73 1.79 11.56
C ALA A 111 -6.56 2.76 11.41
N ASN A 112 -6.29 3.56 12.45
CA ASN A 112 -5.13 4.46 12.46
C ASN A 112 -3.81 3.68 12.58
N SER A 113 -3.85 2.53 13.27
CA SER A 113 -2.71 1.64 13.40
C SER A 113 -3.20 0.22 13.64
N VAL A 114 -2.34 -0.76 13.37
CA VAL A 114 -2.64 -2.19 13.56
C VAL A 114 -1.61 -2.77 14.52
N GLN A 115 -2.09 -3.44 15.57
CA GLN A 115 -1.24 -4.14 16.53
C GLN A 115 -1.71 -5.58 16.67
N PRO A 116 -0.78 -6.56 16.73
CA PRO A 116 -1.13 -7.95 17.06
C PRO A 116 -1.74 -8.02 18.46
N ILE A 117 -2.65 -8.93 18.62
CA ILE A 117 -3.25 -9.16 19.94
C ILE A 117 -2.28 -9.95 20.84
#